data_5f090630b95dbe0391cd6c0fefd0c6df
#
_entry.id   5f090630b95dbe0391cd6c0fefd0c6df
#
_cell.length_a   1.000
_cell.length_b   1.000
_cell.length_c   1.000
_cell.angle_alpha   90.00
_cell.angle_beta   90.00
_cell.angle_gamma   90.00
#
_symmetry.space_group_name_H-M   'P 1'
#
loop_
_entity.id
_entity.type
_entity.pdbx_description
1 polymer ?
#
loop_
_entity_poly.entity_id
_entity_poly.type
_entity_poly.pdbx_seq_one_letter_code
_entity_poly.pdbx_strand_id
1 'polypeptide(L)'
;FPYRTTTVEEVTQAPAIKPKAPVNAPNEEVAKPKPSVAASKQTTPSPQKIAYKPIVSPLREFRAAWIATVANINWPSKPGLSTEEQKAEALGILNYLQENKFNAVIFQVRPQADALYKSDIEPWSYFLTRQQDRAPMPFYDPLTFWIEEAHKRGMELHAWLNPYRAHHTTGKDISSRSVVRTNPERVYLLKEGFWWMDPA
;
A
#
# COMPACT_ATOMS: atom_id res chain seq x y z
N PHE A 1 28.47 -16.42 -15.79
CA PHE A 1 27.28 -17.23 -16.12
C PHE A 1 26.30 -16.30 -16.86
N PRO A 2 25.76 -16.70 -18.04
CA PRO A 2 24.81 -15.87 -18.78
C PRO A 2 23.47 -15.85 -18.05
N TYR A 3 22.99 -14.65 -17.71
CA TYR A 3 21.65 -14.45 -17.17
C TYR A 3 20.61 -14.77 -18.25
N ARG A 4 19.59 -15.57 -17.90
CA ARG A 4 18.51 -15.90 -18.82
C ARG A 4 17.57 -14.71 -18.88
N THR A 5 17.55 -14.01 -20.01
CA THR A 5 16.58 -12.94 -20.29
C THR A 5 15.35 -13.57 -20.93
N THR A 6 14.22 -13.56 -20.23
CA THR A 6 12.94 -13.98 -20.80
C THR A 6 12.23 -12.71 -21.27
N THR A 7 11.97 -12.59 -22.55
CA THR A 7 11.10 -11.57 -23.14
C THR A 7 9.66 -11.93 -22.78
N VAL A 8 9.05 -11.16 -21.89
CA VAL A 8 7.60 -11.19 -21.69
C VAL A 8 7.01 -10.36 -22.81
N GLU A 9 6.08 -10.94 -23.58
CA GLU A 9 5.35 -10.23 -24.62
C GLU A 9 4.62 -9.03 -24.03
N GLU A 10 4.63 -7.96 -24.83
CA GLU A 10 4.08 -6.65 -24.53
C GLU A 10 2.59 -6.76 -24.14
N VAL A 11 2.27 -6.64 -22.85
CA VAL A 11 0.89 -6.46 -22.40
C VAL A 11 0.49 -5.05 -22.80
N THR A 12 -0.31 -4.95 -23.85
CA THR A 12 -0.87 -3.69 -24.35
C THR A 12 -1.62 -2.98 -23.22
N GLN A 13 -1.14 -1.81 -22.82
CA GLN A 13 -1.83 -0.95 -21.86
C GLN A 13 -3.19 -0.54 -22.43
N ALA A 14 -4.24 -0.78 -21.66
CA ALA A 14 -5.56 -0.25 -21.94
C ALA A 14 -5.51 1.29 -21.96
N PRO A 15 -6.21 1.96 -22.91
CA PRO A 15 -6.17 3.42 -23.02
C PRO A 15 -6.76 4.09 -21.79
N ALA A 16 -6.05 5.10 -21.27
CA ALA A 16 -6.50 5.93 -20.15
C ALA A 16 -7.82 6.65 -20.50
N ILE A 17 -8.85 6.41 -19.69
CA ILE A 17 -10.14 7.11 -19.80
C ILE A 17 -9.94 8.54 -19.27
N LYS A 18 -9.97 9.54 -20.17
CA LYS A 18 -10.00 10.96 -19.80
C LYS A 18 -11.37 11.32 -19.24
N PRO A 19 -11.47 12.09 -18.15
CA PRO A 19 -12.76 12.58 -17.67
C PRO A 19 -13.37 13.56 -18.67
N LYS A 20 -14.64 13.34 -19.01
CA LYS A 20 -15.41 14.19 -19.92
C LYS A 20 -15.90 15.43 -19.15
N ALA A 21 -15.63 16.62 -19.68
CA ALA A 21 -16.11 17.89 -19.15
C ALA A 21 -17.64 18.00 -19.23
N PRO A 22 -18.30 18.76 -18.33
CA PRO A 22 -19.75 18.93 -18.38
C PRO A 22 -20.17 19.76 -19.58
N VAL A 23 -21.16 19.24 -20.33
CA VAL A 23 -21.77 19.95 -21.46
C VAL A 23 -22.88 20.84 -20.91
N ASN A 24 -22.77 22.16 -21.10
CA ASN A 24 -23.84 23.10 -20.89
C ASN A 24 -24.94 22.89 -21.93
N ALA A 25 -26.17 22.69 -21.48
CA ALA A 25 -27.36 22.68 -22.36
C ALA A 25 -27.90 24.14 -22.52
N PRO A 26 -28.32 24.52 -23.72
CA PRO A 26 -28.93 25.83 -23.96
C PRO A 26 -30.39 25.89 -23.53
N ASN A 27 -30.77 27.03 -22.99
CA ASN A 27 -32.13 27.46 -22.70
C ASN A 27 -32.97 27.53 -24.00
N GLU A 28 -34.04 26.79 -24.07
CA GLU A 28 -35.13 27.06 -25.03
C GLU A 28 -36.44 27.33 -24.26
N GLU A 29 -36.91 28.53 -24.44
CA GLU A 29 -38.19 29.04 -24.03
C GLU A 29 -39.26 28.55 -24.99
N VAL A 30 -40.24 27.75 -24.52
CA VAL A 30 -41.40 27.35 -25.32
C VAL A 30 -42.72 27.59 -24.58
N ALA A 31 -43.57 28.28 -25.29
CA ALA A 31 -44.89 28.82 -24.99
C ALA A 31 -45.86 27.84 -24.29
N LYS A 32 -46.75 28.48 -23.47
CA LYS A 32 -47.94 27.88 -22.86
C LYS A 32 -49.05 27.60 -23.88
N PRO A 33 -49.75 26.46 -23.81
CA PRO A 33 -51.16 26.38 -24.20
C PRO A 33 -52.11 26.27 -23.03
N LYS A 34 -53.27 26.87 -23.17
CA LYS A 34 -54.40 26.95 -22.26
C LYS A 34 -55.14 25.61 -22.08
N PRO A 35 -55.97 25.47 -21.01
CA PRO A 35 -56.45 24.19 -20.53
C PRO A 35 -57.74 23.72 -21.19
N SER A 36 -57.86 22.39 -21.33
CA SER A 36 -59.16 21.72 -21.55
C SER A 36 -59.40 20.65 -20.50
N VAL A 37 -60.60 20.69 -20.01
CA VAL A 37 -61.21 19.97 -18.90
C VAL A 37 -61.31 18.49 -19.10
N ALA A 38 -60.95 17.69 -18.14
CA ALA A 38 -61.69 16.49 -17.67
C ALA A 38 -61.12 15.96 -16.37
N ALA A 39 -61.85 16.11 -15.28
CA ALA A 39 -61.49 15.59 -13.98
C ALA A 39 -61.69 14.07 -13.90
N SER A 40 -60.64 13.31 -13.92
CA SER A 40 -60.63 11.95 -13.41
C SER A 40 -59.95 11.95 -12.02
N LYS A 41 -60.69 11.53 -10.98
CA LYS A 41 -60.19 11.34 -9.65
C LYS A 41 -59.15 10.21 -9.63
N GLN A 42 -57.89 10.54 -9.78
CA GLN A 42 -56.82 9.62 -9.47
C GLN A 42 -56.55 9.71 -7.96
N THR A 43 -56.90 8.65 -7.25
CA THR A 43 -56.46 8.42 -5.87
C THR A 43 -54.95 8.18 -5.91
N THR A 44 -54.17 9.19 -5.54
CA THR A 44 -52.74 9.06 -5.29
C THR A 44 -52.54 8.09 -4.11
N PRO A 45 -51.76 7.02 -4.28
CA PRO A 45 -51.42 6.17 -3.14
C PRO A 45 -50.59 6.98 -2.16
N SER A 46 -51.01 6.94 -0.92
CA SER A 46 -50.27 7.55 0.23
C SER A 46 -48.84 7.02 0.22
N PRO A 47 -47.81 7.87 0.41
CA PRO A 47 -46.43 7.40 0.46
C PRO A 47 -46.28 6.43 1.62
N GLN A 48 -46.02 5.17 1.28
CA GLN A 48 -45.63 4.17 2.27
C GLN A 48 -44.34 4.62 2.92
N LYS A 49 -44.36 4.89 4.24
CA LYS A 49 -43.12 5.09 5.02
C LYS A 49 -42.32 3.79 4.95
N ILE A 50 -41.28 3.80 4.16
CA ILE A 50 -40.28 2.74 4.17
C ILE A 50 -39.60 2.82 5.55
N ALA A 51 -39.89 1.84 6.40
CA ALA A 51 -39.21 1.72 7.68
C ALA A 51 -37.78 1.25 7.42
N TYR A 52 -36.85 2.18 7.46
CA TYR A 52 -35.43 1.82 7.42
C TYR A 52 -35.10 1.03 8.70
N LYS A 53 -34.66 -0.20 8.52
CA LYS A 53 -34.04 -0.94 9.60
C LYS A 53 -32.76 -0.21 9.97
N PRO A 54 -32.53 0.21 11.23
CA PRO A 54 -31.28 0.87 11.59
C PRO A 54 -30.12 -0.07 11.25
N ILE A 55 -29.15 0.43 10.46
CA ILE A 55 -27.90 -0.28 10.21
C ILE A 55 -27.19 -0.32 11.56
N VAL A 56 -27.10 -1.52 12.15
CA VAL A 56 -26.30 -1.71 13.36
C VAL A 56 -24.84 -1.48 12.94
N SER A 57 -24.24 -0.39 13.40
CA SER A 57 -22.82 -0.14 13.20
C SER A 57 -22.03 -1.33 13.73
N PRO A 58 -21.04 -1.86 13.00
CA PRO A 58 -20.19 -2.93 13.50
C PRO A 58 -19.56 -2.48 14.82
N LEU A 59 -19.58 -3.37 15.82
CA LEU A 59 -18.99 -3.11 17.15
C LEU A 59 -17.50 -2.76 17.08
N ARG A 60 -16.82 -3.23 16.03
CA ARG A 60 -15.44 -2.90 15.68
C ARG A 60 -15.29 -2.75 14.17
N GLU A 61 -14.66 -1.67 13.76
CA GLU A 61 -14.26 -1.41 12.38
C GLU A 61 -12.75 -1.60 12.25
N PHE A 62 -12.30 -2.34 11.23
CA PHE A 62 -10.88 -2.46 10.91
C PHE A 62 -10.41 -1.19 10.16
N ARG A 63 -9.62 -0.35 10.82
CA ARG A 63 -9.10 0.90 10.30
C ARG A 63 -7.59 0.84 10.30
N ALA A 64 -7.01 0.44 9.16
CA ALA A 64 -5.58 0.21 9.02
C ALA A 64 -4.92 1.19 8.06
N ALA A 65 -3.66 1.51 8.32
CA ALA A 65 -2.79 2.24 7.41
C ALA A 65 -1.68 1.33 6.89
N TRP A 66 -1.38 1.44 5.59
CA TRP A 66 -0.25 0.76 4.95
C TRP A 66 1.01 1.61 5.09
N ILE A 67 2.08 0.98 5.58
CA ILE A 67 3.41 1.59 5.71
C ILE A 67 4.36 0.82 4.80
N ALA A 68 4.62 1.37 3.63
CA ALA A 68 5.54 0.81 2.65
C ALA A 68 6.98 1.26 2.94
N THR A 69 7.90 0.28 2.95
CA THR A 69 9.34 0.53 3.20
C THR A 69 10.16 0.46 1.91
N VAL A 70 9.65 -0.23 0.89
CA VAL A 70 10.29 -0.25 -0.44
C VAL A 70 10.46 1.17 -0.96
N ALA A 71 11.63 1.45 -1.54
CA ALA A 71 11.96 2.77 -2.09
C ALA A 71 11.76 3.93 -1.09
N ASN A 72 11.69 3.63 0.22
CA ASN A 72 11.48 4.60 1.29
C ASN A 72 10.20 5.46 1.09
N ILE A 73 9.11 4.81 0.63
CA ILE A 73 7.85 5.50 0.33
C ILE A 73 7.26 6.14 1.57
N ASN A 74 7.16 5.39 2.68
CA ASN A 74 6.55 5.89 3.91
C ASN A 74 7.54 5.89 5.09
N TRP A 75 8.34 4.82 5.24
CA TRP A 75 9.29 4.68 6.34
C TRP A 75 10.44 3.72 5.99
N PRO A 76 11.68 4.01 6.45
CA PRO A 76 12.14 5.33 6.88
C PRO A 76 12.10 6.31 5.71
N SER A 77 12.06 7.63 5.95
CA SER A 77 11.92 8.66 4.91
C SER A 77 13.05 8.65 3.87
N LYS A 78 14.20 8.12 4.24
CA LYS A 78 15.37 7.87 3.38
C LYS A 78 16.25 6.77 3.97
N PRO A 79 17.03 6.05 3.16
CA PRO A 79 17.93 5.03 3.67
C PRO A 79 19.11 5.67 4.39
N GLY A 80 19.57 5.03 5.48
CA GLY A 80 20.74 5.42 6.24
C GLY A 80 20.50 6.52 7.27
N LEU A 81 19.27 6.70 7.74
CA LEU A 81 18.98 7.47 8.95
C LEU A 81 19.60 6.78 10.16
N SER A 82 19.95 7.57 11.19
CA SER A 82 20.34 7.04 12.49
C SER A 82 19.21 6.24 13.15
N THR A 83 19.55 5.38 14.10
CA THR A 83 18.54 4.61 14.86
C THR A 83 17.52 5.53 15.55
N GLU A 84 17.97 6.65 16.08
CA GLU A 84 17.13 7.63 16.77
C GLU A 84 16.17 8.31 15.79
N GLU A 85 16.64 8.71 14.60
CA GLU A 85 15.78 9.29 13.56
C GLU A 85 14.74 8.30 13.06
N GLN A 86 15.15 7.05 12.79
CA GLN A 86 14.23 5.98 12.37
C GLN A 86 13.12 5.76 13.41
N LYS A 87 13.47 5.68 14.68
CA LYS A 87 12.51 5.54 15.79
C LYS A 87 11.62 6.76 15.92
N ALA A 88 12.15 7.96 15.82
CA ALA A 88 11.39 9.20 15.91
C ALA A 88 10.33 9.30 14.79
N GLU A 89 10.70 8.95 13.55
CA GLU A 89 9.75 8.90 12.43
C GLU A 89 8.64 7.86 12.66
N ALA A 90 9.01 6.65 13.13
CA ALA A 90 8.03 5.59 13.43
C ALA A 90 7.04 6.03 14.50
N LEU A 91 7.54 6.65 15.60
CA LEU A 91 6.67 7.20 16.66
C LEU A 91 5.76 8.31 16.13
N GLY A 92 6.27 9.20 15.29
CA GLY A 92 5.48 10.25 14.64
C GLY A 92 4.31 9.66 13.83
N ILE A 93 4.57 8.65 13.01
CA ILE A 93 3.53 7.94 12.23
C ILE A 93 2.51 7.29 13.17
N LEU A 94 2.96 6.52 14.16
CA LEU A 94 2.07 5.81 15.07
C LEU A 94 1.21 6.75 15.93
N ASN A 95 1.76 7.88 16.38
CA ASN A 95 1.00 8.92 17.09
C ASN A 95 -0.09 9.52 16.20
N TYR A 96 0.27 9.88 14.97
CA TYR A 96 -0.70 10.39 14.00
C TYR A 96 -1.85 9.40 13.75
N LEU A 97 -1.53 8.11 13.59
CA LEU A 97 -2.54 7.08 13.39
C LEU A 97 -3.45 6.91 14.62
N GLN A 98 -2.89 6.95 15.82
CA GLN A 98 -3.65 6.88 17.07
C GLN A 98 -4.61 8.06 17.23
N GLU A 99 -4.14 9.28 16.97
CA GLU A 99 -4.95 10.50 17.01
C GLU A 99 -6.14 10.43 16.02
N ASN A 100 -5.92 9.83 14.85
CA ASN A 100 -6.93 9.63 13.82
C ASN A 100 -7.75 8.33 13.99
N LYS A 101 -7.65 7.67 15.17
CA LYS A 101 -8.45 6.49 15.54
C LYS A 101 -8.24 5.28 14.64
N PHE A 102 -7.06 5.11 14.08
CA PHE A 102 -6.66 3.85 13.46
C PHE A 102 -6.44 2.79 14.55
N ASN A 103 -6.75 1.53 14.23
CA ASN A 103 -6.60 0.41 15.16
C ASN A 103 -5.66 -0.69 14.62
N ALA A 104 -5.07 -0.48 13.44
CA ALA A 104 -4.11 -1.40 12.87
C ALA A 104 -3.09 -0.68 11.96
N VAL A 105 -1.92 -1.29 11.83
CA VAL A 105 -0.85 -0.91 10.89
C VAL A 105 -0.47 -2.11 10.05
N ILE A 106 -0.42 -1.94 8.73
CA ILE A 106 0.09 -2.96 7.81
C ILE A 106 1.50 -2.53 7.42
N PHE A 107 2.50 -3.12 8.07
CA PHE A 107 3.90 -2.72 7.96
C PHE A 107 4.67 -3.63 7.01
N GLN A 108 5.28 -3.07 5.97
CA GLN A 108 6.10 -3.82 5.03
C GLN A 108 7.45 -4.17 5.65
N VAL A 109 7.56 -5.41 6.12
CA VAL A 109 8.76 -5.92 6.83
C VAL A 109 9.76 -6.60 5.89
N ARG A 110 9.31 -6.98 4.69
CA ARG A 110 10.11 -7.63 3.64
C ARG A 110 9.79 -6.99 2.29
N PRO A 111 10.42 -5.85 1.96
CA PRO A 111 10.12 -5.10 0.73
C PRO A 111 10.62 -5.80 -0.55
N GLN A 112 11.70 -6.54 -0.43
CA GLN A 112 12.30 -7.44 -1.43
C GLN A 112 12.91 -8.63 -0.66
N ALA A 113 13.71 -9.48 -1.25
CA ALA A 113 14.34 -10.57 -0.50
C ALA A 113 15.41 -10.05 0.49
N ASP A 114 15.00 -9.14 1.35
CA ASP A 114 15.73 -8.58 2.48
C ASP A 114 14.74 -8.21 3.61
N ALA A 115 15.22 -8.06 4.83
CA ALA A 115 14.39 -7.95 6.02
C ALA A 115 14.62 -6.64 6.78
N LEU A 116 13.56 -6.11 7.39
CA LEU A 116 13.61 -5.04 8.38
C LEU A 116 13.53 -5.58 9.82
N TYR A 117 14.04 -6.78 10.00
CA TYR A 117 14.17 -7.48 11.29
C TYR A 117 15.38 -8.40 11.25
N LYS A 118 15.84 -8.84 12.41
CA LYS A 118 16.96 -9.79 12.49
C LYS A 118 16.56 -11.12 11.86
N SER A 119 17.29 -11.53 10.81
CA SER A 119 17.07 -12.77 10.10
C SER A 119 18.38 -13.49 9.82
N ASP A 120 18.38 -14.83 10.03
CA ASP A 120 19.49 -15.69 9.63
C ASP A 120 19.37 -16.15 8.16
N ILE A 121 18.20 -15.93 7.55
CA ILE A 121 17.87 -16.37 6.18
C ILE A 121 18.19 -15.26 5.17
N GLU A 122 17.72 -14.04 5.45
CA GLU A 122 17.79 -12.90 4.53
C GLU A 122 18.67 -11.78 5.08
N PRO A 123 19.33 -10.99 4.21
CA PRO A 123 20.12 -9.85 4.65
C PRO A 123 19.23 -8.72 5.20
N TRP A 124 19.82 -7.81 5.98
CA TRP A 124 19.17 -6.54 6.33
C TRP A 124 18.83 -5.72 5.09
N SER A 125 17.69 -5.04 5.11
CA SER A 125 17.23 -4.26 3.96
C SER A 125 18.11 -3.06 3.68
N TYR A 126 18.39 -2.86 2.38
CA TYR A 126 19.04 -1.64 1.86
C TYR A 126 18.28 -0.37 2.27
N PHE A 127 16.95 -0.43 2.26
CA PHE A 127 16.10 0.74 2.54
C PHE A 127 16.21 1.23 3.98
N LEU A 128 16.74 0.41 4.89
CA LEU A 128 16.96 0.76 6.28
C LEU A 128 18.27 1.53 6.49
N THR A 129 19.39 0.97 6.00
CA THR A 129 20.75 1.45 6.35
C THR A 129 21.56 1.97 5.16
N ARG A 130 20.99 1.99 3.95
CA ARG A 130 21.65 2.33 2.68
C ARG A 130 22.73 1.30 2.26
N GLN A 131 22.80 0.19 2.96
CA GLN A 131 23.68 -0.93 2.64
C GLN A 131 22.96 -2.22 2.99
N GLN A 132 22.78 -3.11 2.00
CA GLN A 132 22.14 -4.40 2.26
C GLN A 132 23.05 -5.26 3.15
N ASP A 133 22.45 -6.01 4.07
CA ASP A 133 23.12 -6.85 5.09
C ASP A 133 23.80 -6.07 6.24
N ARG A 134 23.61 -4.76 6.32
CA ARG A 134 24.08 -3.95 7.44
C ARG A 134 22.94 -3.69 8.43
N ALA A 135 23.12 -4.14 9.68
CA ALA A 135 22.21 -3.83 10.77
C ALA A 135 22.22 -2.33 11.13
N PRO A 136 21.12 -1.80 11.70
CA PRO A 136 21.12 -0.43 12.27
C PRO A 136 22.15 -0.29 13.40
N MET A 137 22.73 0.90 13.52
CA MET A 137 23.69 1.23 14.59
C MET A 137 23.33 2.57 15.24
N PRO A 138 23.13 2.62 16.58
CA PRO A 138 23.09 1.49 17.52
C PRO A 138 22.07 0.44 17.15
N PHE A 139 22.33 -0.83 17.47
CA PHE A 139 21.47 -1.93 17.11
C PHE A 139 20.08 -1.81 17.74
N TYR A 140 19.06 -2.01 16.94
CA TYR A 140 17.68 -2.32 17.34
C TYR A 140 17.03 -3.18 16.27
N ASP A 141 15.96 -3.88 16.61
CA ASP A 141 15.13 -4.61 15.65
C ASP A 141 13.93 -3.76 15.28
N PRO A 142 13.84 -3.24 14.03
CA PRO A 142 12.73 -2.38 13.62
C PRO A 142 11.36 -3.02 13.77
N LEU A 143 11.20 -4.31 13.39
CA LEU A 143 9.91 -5.00 13.51
C LEU A 143 9.47 -5.10 14.96
N THR A 144 10.36 -5.52 15.87
CA THR A 144 10.07 -5.57 17.31
C THR A 144 9.65 -4.20 17.82
N PHE A 145 10.39 -3.15 17.47
CA PHE A 145 10.08 -1.77 17.86
C PHE A 145 8.68 -1.33 17.37
N TRP A 146 8.36 -1.56 16.10
CA TRP A 146 7.06 -1.22 15.54
C TRP A 146 5.91 -1.97 16.21
N ILE A 147 6.09 -3.27 16.52
CA ILE A 147 5.10 -4.08 17.24
C ILE A 147 4.83 -3.51 18.62
N GLU A 148 5.89 -3.29 19.40
CA GLU A 148 5.78 -2.78 20.78
C GLU A 148 5.09 -1.41 20.82
N GLU A 149 5.50 -0.51 19.93
CA GLU A 149 4.95 0.86 19.89
C GLU A 149 3.52 0.92 19.34
N ALA A 150 3.17 0.06 18.39
CA ALA A 150 1.78 -0.09 17.92
C ALA A 150 0.88 -0.64 19.05
N HIS A 151 1.31 -1.70 19.74
CA HIS A 151 0.57 -2.31 20.84
C HIS A 151 0.36 -1.36 22.03
N LYS A 152 1.38 -0.55 22.40
CA LYS A 152 1.25 0.50 23.44
C LYS A 152 0.14 1.51 23.11
N ARG A 153 -0.18 1.68 21.82
CA ARG A 153 -1.23 2.59 21.32
C ARG A 153 -2.56 1.89 21.04
N GLY A 154 -2.67 0.60 21.39
CA GLY A 154 -3.88 -0.22 21.13
C GLY A 154 -4.10 -0.55 19.67
N MET A 155 -3.07 -0.50 18.83
CA MET A 155 -3.12 -0.87 17.41
C MET A 155 -2.54 -2.27 17.20
N GLU A 156 -3.15 -3.05 16.31
CA GLU A 156 -2.60 -4.30 15.79
C GLU A 156 -1.50 -3.99 14.77
N LEU A 157 -0.49 -4.86 14.65
CA LEU A 157 0.47 -4.80 13.56
C LEU A 157 0.37 -6.04 12.68
N HIS A 158 0.18 -5.81 11.39
CA HIS A 158 0.13 -6.85 10.35
C HIS A 158 1.37 -6.76 9.50
N ALA A 159 2.14 -7.85 9.43
CA ALA A 159 3.34 -7.91 8.61
C ALA A 159 3.01 -8.09 7.12
N TRP A 160 3.53 -7.19 6.29
CA TRP A 160 3.44 -7.29 4.84
C TRP A 160 4.76 -7.76 4.25
N LEU A 161 4.71 -8.86 3.50
CA LEU A 161 5.85 -9.46 2.82
C LEU A 161 5.62 -9.48 1.31
N ASN A 162 6.65 -9.11 0.54
CA ASN A 162 6.68 -9.32 -0.90
C ASN A 162 7.41 -10.65 -1.20
N PRO A 163 6.72 -11.76 -1.47
CA PRO A 163 7.35 -13.07 -1.55
C PRO A 163 8.28 -13.23 -2.74
N TYR A 164 8.00 -12.60 -3.87
CA TYR A 164 8.70 -12.87 -5.13
C TYR A 164 9.65 -11.75 -5.59
N ARG A 165 9.59 -10.56 -5.03
CA ARG A 165 10.53 -9.51 -5.38
C ARG A 165 11.90 -9.82 -4.78
N ALA A 166 12.87 -10.14 -5.65
CA ALA A 166 14.25 -10.40 -5.24
C ALA A 166 15.05 -9.12 -5.07
N HIS A 167 14.84 -8.12 -5.96
CA HIS A 167 15.50 -6.82 -5.86
C HIS A 167 14.72 -5.72 -6.59
N HIS A 168 14.67 -4.54 -5.98
CA HIS A 168 14.04 -3.34 -6.54
C HIS A 168 15.11 -2.41 -7.14
N THR A 169 14.80 -1.75 -8.24
CA THR A 169 15.73 -0.88 -8.99
C THR A 169 16.36 0.26 -8.15
N THR A 170 15.65 0.71 -7.12
CA THR A 170 16.15 1.76 -6.20
C THR A 170 17.06 1.23 -5.10
N GLY A 171 17.13 -0.09 -4.90
CA GLY A 171 18.10 -0.74 -4.03
C GLY A 171 19.45 -0.80 -4.74
N LYS A 172 20.40 0.06 -4.37
CA LYS A 172 21.66 0.21 -5.09
C LYS A 172 22.74 -0.79 -4.73
N ASP A 173 22.56 -1.53 -3.63
CA ASP A 173 23.51 -2.48 -3.10
C ASP A 173 22.90 -3.87 -3.00
N ILE A 174 23.63 -4.88 -3.49
CA ILE A 174 23.23 -6.29 -3.45
C ILE A 174 24.32 -7.05 -2.70
N SER A 175 24.02 -7.46 -1.46
CA SER A 175 24.96 -8.20 -0.62
C SER A 175 25.24 -9.61 -1.15
N SER A 176 26.33 -10.22 -0.67
CA SER A 176 26.66 -11.62 -0.98
C SER A 176 25.61 -12.62 -0.44
N ARG A 177 24.82 -12.23 0.58
CA ARG A 177 23.73 -13.04 1.15
C ARG A 177 22.40 -12.88 0.42
N SER A 178 22.30 -11.92 -0.52
CA SER A 178 21.08 -11.77 -1.30
C SER A 178 20.78 -12.97 -2.16
N VAL A 179 19.50 -13.35 -2.27
CA VAL A 179 19.05 -14.46 -3.15
C VAL A 179 19.50 -14.26 -4.59
N VAL A 180 19.65 -13.03 -5.06
CA VAL A 180 20.19 -12.69 -6.40
C VAL A 180 21.63 -13.23 -6.57
N ARG A 181 22.39 -13.35 -5.47
CA ARG A 181 23.77 -13.86 -5.48
C ARG A 181 23.85 -15.32 -5.08
N THR A 182 23.02 -15.76 -4.13
CA THR A 182 23.09 -17.12 -3.59
C THR A 182 22.36 -18.15 -4.45
N ASN A 183 21.30 -17.73 -5.15
CA ASN A 183 20.47 -18.59 -5.98
C ASN A 183 20.12 -17.92 -7.33
N PRO A 184 21.13 -17.59 -8.13
CA PRO A 184 20.92 -16.83 -9.37
C PRO A 184 20.06 -17.56 -10.39
N GLU A 185 19.99 -18.90 -10.31
CA GLU A 185 19.16 -19.75 -11.16
C GLU A 185 17.65 -19.62 -10.88
N ARG A 186 17.29 -19.06 -9.70
CA ARG A 186 15.90 -18.88 -9.27
C ARG A 186 15.40 -17.45 -9.39
N VAL A 187 16.19 -16.57 -9.99
CA VAL A 187 15.82 -15.16 -10.13
C VAL A 187 15.90 -14.72 -11.58
N TYR A 188 14.97 -13.89 -11.98
CA TYR A 188 14.87 -13.34 -13.33
C TYR A 188 14.98 -11.81 -13.30
N LEU A 189 15.83 -11.27 -14.17
CA LEU A 189 15.89 -9.83 -14.42
C LEU A 189 14.82 -9.47 -15.45
N LEU A 190 13.87 -8.66 -15.05
CA LEU A 190 12.86 -8.11 -15.93
C LEU A 190 13.41 -6.93 -16.73
N LYS A 191 12.75 -6.61 -17.85
CA LYS A 191 13.15 -5.53 -18.78
C LYS A 191 13.29 -4.17 -18.09
N GLU A 192 12.46 -3.92 -17.07
CA GLU A 192 12.46 -2.69 -16.26
C GLU A 192 13.57 -2.65 -15.20
N GLY A 193 14.41 -3.67 -15.11
CA GLY A 193 15.53 -3.76 -14.16
C GLY A 193 15.16 -4.33 -12.77
N PHE A 194 13.94 -4.82 -12.58
CA PHE A 194 13.54 -5.52 -11.36
C PHE A 194 13.97 -6.98 -11.40
N TRP A 195 14.39 -7.50 -10.25
CA TRP A 195 14.66 -8.93 -10.09
C TRP A 195 13.51 -9.61 -9.36
N TRP A 196 13.03 -10.71 -9.93
CA TRP A 196 11.94 -11.51 -9.36
C TRP A 196 12.36 -12.95 -9.17
N MET A 197 11.86 -13.56 -8.10
CA MET A 197 12.05 -15.00 -7.86
C MET A 197 11.05 -15.80 -8.68
N ASP A 198 11.48 -16.99 -9.13
CA ASP A 198 10.61 -17.99 -9.74
C ASP A 198 9.66 -18.52 -8.67
N PRO A 199 8.34 -18.52 -8.89
CA PRO A 199 7.39 -19.12 -7.97
C PRO A 199 7.31 -20.65 -8.07
N ALA A 200 8.00 -21.29 -9.07
CA ALA A 200 8.00 -22.73 -9.29
C ALA A 200 8.98 -23.48 -8.38
#